data_fdfc4dae371128de82c7d9cbe16b0f6f
#
_entry.id   fdfc4dae371128de82c7d9cbe16b0f6f
#
_cell.length_a   1.000
_cell.length_b   1.000
_cell.length_c   1.000
_cell.angle_alpha   90.00
_cell.angle_beta   90.00
_cell.angle_gamma   90.00
#
_symmetry.space_group_name_H-M   'P 1'
#
loop_
_entity.id
_entity.type
_entity.pdbx_description
1 polymer ?
#
loop_
_entity_poly.entity_id
_entity_poly.type
_entity_poly.pdbx_seq_one_letter_code
_entity_poly.pdbx_strand_id
1 'polypeptide(L)'
;MAPLSIRTRLRRRSAALLAAGILLPLPVLAGCGLDGDDADEGVITPQDINALPRDKVADKGTLRWAVDALPATLNTFQSDADAATRRVAAAALPALFTLDDHGRPRRDPDYLASAEVVQRAPRQVVVYKLNPRAAWNDGKALSAADFQAQWQALRGRDSGYWTARNAGYDRIDRVERGADAHEVKVTFARPCADWAALFTPLYPKSVMGDANAFNDSARNELKVSAGPFKVGPRDNGQGTLTLVRDPKWWGDRAKLDQLVLRAVPRGERAAALAAGRLDLADVGTADADRIVAANRPRGKKGENGGKGEKAEKGEKRAAPPGPLRGTAVRRSLEPAYTQLALNGSSGALADERVRRAVARALDRKTLAESVLRPLGLPAVPQGSHLFMAGQQGYEDNSDAIGGTDPKAAGRLLADAGWREHGPARGTDGKPARVAPPVRMKDGKRLTLRFVLPEGSAAEPLRAVGDRIARQLDAVGIHTEITKVADAGYFKDHIAAGTYDLALYSWPATAYPSTDARPVFAKPQPAADGSLLVEQNYTRVGTDQIDQLFEQASTELDTEVSRDLVGRADARIWAAAGSIPLYQRPELVAARGTVVNAGAFGLATPRYQDMGFRR
;
A
#
# COMPACT_ATOMS: atom_id res chain seq x y z
N MET A 1 -3.79 -70.33 2.64
CA MET A 1 -4.36 -70.40 3.99
C MET A 1 -5.04 -69.06 4.26
N ALA A 2 -6.35 -69.06 4.19
CA ALA A 2 -7.27 -68.00 4.59
C ALA A 2 -7.83 -68.37 5.98
N PRO A 3 -8.79 -67.62 6.56
CA PRO A 3 -8.92 -66.18 6.91
C PRO A 3 -9.33 -66.04 8.41
N LEU A 4 -9.51 -64.82 8.88
CA LEU A 4 -10.49 -64.61 9.96
C LEU A 4 -11.06 -63.20 9.92
N SER A 5 -12.34 -63.15 9.63
CA SER A 5 -13.26 -62.02 9.73
C SER A 5 -13.80 -61.86 11.15
N ILE A 6 -14.02 -60.61 11.59
CA ILE A 6 -15.04 -60.34 12.63
C ILE A 6 -15.84 -59.09 12.23
N ARG A 7 -17.14 -59.33 11.99
CA ARG A 7 -18.23 -58.34 11.89
C ARG A 7 -18.76 -58.07 13.30
N THR A 8 -19.24 -56.86 13.54
CA THR A 8 -20.46 -56.53 14.33
C THR A 8 -20.61 -55.02 14.36
N ARG A 9 -21.61 -54.42 14.10
CA ARG A 9 -23.09 -54.39 13.97
C ARG A 9 -23.57 -52.93 14.15
N LEU A 10 -24.44 -52.54 13.27
CA LEU A 10 -25.27 -51.31 13.28
C LEU A 10 -26.02 -51.10 14.61
N ARG A 11 -26.26 -49.82 14.95
CA ARG A 11 -27.59 -49.40 15.43
C ARG A 11 -27.87 -47.95 14.98
N ARG A 12 -28.87 -47.85 14.14
CA ARG A 12 -29.66 -46.63 13.80
C ARG A 12 -30.50 -46.25 15.03
N ARG A 13 -30.65 -44.94 15.28
CA ARG A 13 -31.93 -44.39 15.77
C ARG A 13 -32.09 -42.96 15.23
N SER A 14 -33.09 -42.80 14.37
CA SER A 14 -33.69 -41.54 13.93
C SER A 14 -34.60 -41.04 15.04
N ALA A 15 -34.64 -39.73 15.24
CA ALA A 15 -35.83 -39.04 15.76
C ALA A 15 -35.82 -37.60 15.23
N ALA A 16 -36.78 -37.31 14.35
CA ALA A 16 -37.17 -36.00 13.94
C ALA A 16 -38.10 -35.40 15.00
N LEU A 17 -37.97 -34.12 15.29
CA LEU A 17 -39.04 -33.31 15.89
C LEU A 17 -39.00 -31.88 15.33
N LEU A 18 -40.04 -31.56 14.61
CA LEU A 18 -40.49 -30.23 14.24
C LEU A 18 -41.01 -29.50 15.49
N ALA A 19 -40.67 -28.23 15.66
CA ALA A 19 -41.55 -27.28 16.32
C ALA A 19 -41.27 -25.84 15.86
N ALA A 20 -42.34 -25.15 15.57
CA ALA A 20 -42.50 -23.84 14.97
C ALA A 20 -42.18 -22.68 15.94
N GLY A 21 -41.80 -21.61 15.31
CA GLY A 21 -41.93 -20.20 15.57
C GLY A 21 -42.21 -19.64 16.96
N ILE A 22 -41.55 -18.51 17.23
CA ILE A 22 -42.18 -17.30 17.81
C ILE A 22 -41.12 -16.17 17.68
N LEU A 23 -41.47 -15.14 16.94
CA LEU A 23 -40.84 -13.83 16.95
C LEU A 23 -41.29 -13.08 18.23
N LEU A 24 -40.34 -12.59 18.99
CA LEU A 24 -40.60 -11.58 20.02
C LEU A 24 -39.51 -10.50 19.98
N PRO A 25 -39.84 -9.22 20.05
CA PRO A 25 -38.89 -8.12 20.03
C PRO A 25 -38.24 -7.93 21.40
N LEU A 26 -36.93 -7.73 21.41
CA LEU A 26 -36.19 -7.37 22.62
C LEU A 26 -36.20 -5.87 22.83
N PRO A 27 -36.45 -5.40 24.05
CA PRO A 27 -36.36 -3.98 24.39
C PRO A 27 -34.91 -3.57 24.64
N VAL A 28 -34.60 -2.38 24.17
CA VAL A 28 -33.40 -1.61 24.51
C VAL A 28 -33.44 -1.28 25.98
N LEU A 29 -32.49 -1.75 26.77
CA LEU A 29 -32.22 -1.25 28.12
C LEU A 29 -30.92 -0.46 28.09
N ALA A 30 -31.03 0.83 28.22
CA ALA A 30 -29.96 1.72 28.61
C ALA A 30 -29.55 1.41 30.05
N GLY A 31 -28.30 1.08 30.28
CA GLY A 31 -27.68 0.93 31.59
C GLY A 31 -26.37 1.70 31.62
N CYS A 32 -26.36 2.76 32.43
CA CYS A 32 -25.16 3.55 32.75
C CYS A 32 -24.23 2.80 33.70
N GLY A 33 -22.93 2.98 33.46
CA GLY A 33 -21.90 3.08 34.50
C GLY A 33 -21.08 1.83 34.73
N LEU A 34 -19.81 1.95 34.39
CA LEU A 34 -18.69 1.88 35.34
C LEU A 34 -17.38 1.97 34.54
N ASP A 35 -16.49 2.78 35.07
CA ASP A 35 -15.15 3.04 34.55
C ASP A 35 -14.35 1.75 34.29
N GLY A 36 -13.83 1.62 33.07
CA GLY A 36 -12.80 0.68 32.68
C GLY A 36 -12.09 1.30 31.48
N ASP A 37 -10.84 1.72 31.67
CA ASP A 37 -9.91 2.12 30.62
C ASP A 37 -9.61 0.92 29.69
N ASP A 38 -10.59 0.46 28.94
CA ASP A 38 -10.38 -0.34 27.74
C ASP A 38 -10.32 0.65 26.57
N ALA A 39 -9.09 0.95 26.16
CA ALA A 39 -8.82 1.70 24.94
C ALA A 39 -9.58 1.03 23.79
N ASP A 40 -10.57 1.74 23.28
CA ASP A 40 -11.33 1.44 22.08
C ASP A 40 -10.33 1.06 20.97
N GLU A 41 -10.16 -0.23 20.70
CA GLU A 41 -9.45 -0.70 19.53
C GLU A 41 -10.26 -0.24 18.34
N GLY A 42 -9.90 0.94 17.83
CA GLY A 42 -10.63 1.65 16.79
C GLY A 42 -10.88 0.72 15.60
N VAL A 43 -12.14 0.50 15.30
CA VAL A 43 -12.55 -0.25 14.11
C VAL A 43 -11.89 0.38 12.90
N ILE A 44 -11.05 -0.40 12.21
CA ILE A 44 -10.42 0.04 10.96
C ILE A 44 -11.55 0.42 10.00
N THR A 45 -11.68 1.71 9.67
CA THR A 45 -12.56 2.14 8.59
C THR A 45 -11.82 1.85 7.29
N PRO A 46 -12.25 0.84 6.49
CA PRO A 46 -11.50 0.40 5.32
C PRO A 46 -11.29 1.52 4.30
N GLN A 47 -12.24 2.46 4.21
CA GLN A 47 -12.16 3.64 3.35
C GLN A 47 -12.97 4.81 3.92
N ASP A 48 -12.55 6.05 3.65
CA ASP A 48 -13.31 7.27 3.95
C ASP A 48 -13.40 8.14 2.69
N ILE A 49 -14.46 7.92 1.90
CA ILE A 49 -14.68 8.56 0.60
C ILE A 49 -15.93 9.45 0.56
N ASN A 50 -16.59 9.69 1.70
CA ASN A 50 -17.88 10.38 1.73
C ASN A 50 -18.90 9.70 0.79
N ALA A 51 -19.07 8.39 0.98
CA ALA A 51 -19.87 7.55 0.09
C ALA A 51 -21.30 8.07 -0.07
N LEU A 52 -21.77 8.14 -1.31
CA LEU A 52 -23.11 8.59 -1.65
C LEU A 52 -23.64 7.78 -2.83
N PRO A 53 -24.91 7.32 -2.80
CA PRO A 53 -25.53 6.66 -3.94
C PRO A 53 -25.49 7.54 -5.20
N ARG A 54 -25.31 6.91 -6.36
CA ARG A 54 -25.14 7.62 -7.65
C ARG A 54 -26.26 8.59 -8.00
N ASP A 55 -27.51 8.28 -7.62
CA ASP A 55 -28.68 9.15 -7.85
C ASP A 55 -28.61 10.46 -7.06
N LYS A 56 -27.82 10.53 -5.98
CA LYS A 56 -27.56 11.73 -5.16
C LYS A 56 -26.34 12.52 -5.59
N VAL A 57 -25.56 12.00 -6.54
CA VAL A 57 -24.39 12.66 -7.11
C VAL A 57 -24.83 13.54 -8.29
N ALA A 58 -24.37 14.80 -8.30
CA ALA A 58 -24.64 15.70 -9.41
C ALA A 58 -24.01 15.18 -10.71
N ASP A 59 -24.77 15.31 -11.81
CA ASP A 59 -24.21 15.11 -13.14
C ASP A 59 -23.45 16.38 -13.55
N LYS A 60 -22.29 16.19 -14.20
CA LYS A 60 -21.36 17.24 -14.63
C LYS A 60 -20.46 17.80 -13.50
N GLY A 61 -19.52 18.58 -13.91
CA GLY A 61 -18.56 19.25 -13.04
C GLY A 61 -17.13 18.82 -13.29
N THR A 62 -16.20 19.57 -12.71
CA THR A 62 -14.76 19.34 -12.80
C THR A 62 -14.20 19.11 -11.41
N LEU A 63 -13.61 17.94 -11.17
CA LEU A 63 -12.87 17.64 -9.95
C LEU A 63 -11.39 17.90 -10.17
N ARG A 64 -10.78 18.76 -9.33
CA ARG A 64 -9.35 19.10 -9.39
C ARG A 64 -8.62 18.34 -8.29
N TRP A 65 -7.80 17.38 -8.68
CA TRP A 65 -7.07 16.50 -7.77
C TRP A 65 -5.57 16.79 -7.82
N ALA A 66 -4.96 17.07 -6.68
CA ALA A 66 -3.52 17.31 -6.59
C ALA A 66 -2.72 16.04 -6.87
N VAL A 67 -1.62 16.21 -7.59
CA VAL A 67 -0.57 15.19 -7.77
C VAL A 67 0.79 15.82 -7.43
N ASP A 68 1.81 15.00 -7.13
CA ASP A 68 3.16 15.50 -6.81
C ASP A 68 3.83 16.09 -8.07
N ALA A 69 3.66 15.42 -9.22
CA ALA A 69 4.11 15.84 -10.53
C ALA A 69 3.14 15.34 -11.61
N LEU A 70 3.20 15.90 -12.80
CA LEU A 70 2.55 15.29 -13.97
C LEU A 70 3.30 14.00 -14.35
N PRO A 71 2.58 12.92 -14.73
CA PRO A 71 3.22 11.65 -15.04
C PRO A 71 4.22 11.78 -16.19
N ALA A 72 5.42 11.24 -16.03
CA ALA A 72 6.43 11.19 -17.09
C ALA A 72 6.06 10.21 -18.21
N THR A 73 5.25 9.23 -17.89
CA THR A 73 4.69 8.25 -18.81
C THR A 73 3.25 7.92 -18.42
N LEU A 74 2.44 7.50 -19.38
CA LEU A 74 1.11 6.92 -19.16
C LEU A 74 1.12 5.37 -19.27
N ASN A 75 2.30 4.77 -19.46
CA ASN A 75 2.50 3.32 -19.46
C ASN A 75 2.94 2.84 -18.07
N THR A 76 2.05 2.14 -17.35
CA THR A 76 2.28 1.67 -15.97
C THR A 76 3.38 0.60 -15.85
N PHE A 77 3.85 0.04 -16.95
CA PHE A 77 4.89 -0.99 -16.98
C PHE A 77 6.31 -0.44 -17.12
N GLN A 78 6.47 0.88 -17.30
CA GLN A 78 7.76 1.55 -17.36
C GLN A 78 8.29 1.94 -15.99
N SER A 79 9.61 2.11 -15.85
CA SER A 79 10.28 2.40 -14.58
C SER A 79 9.97 3.77 -13.99
N ASP A 80 9.61 4.73 -14.85
CA ASP A 80 9.22 6.09 -14.49
C ASP A 80 7.71 6.28 -14.27
N ALA A 81 6.95 5.17 -14.26
CA ALA A 81 5.53 5.18 -13.89
C ALA A 81 5.34 5.47 -12.40
N ASP A 82 4.51 6.44 -12.09
CA ASP A 82 4.23 6.92 -10.74
C ASP A 82 2.76 6.76 -10.30
N ALA A 83 2.39 7.38 -9.19
CA ALA A 83 1.01 7.36 -8.70
C ALA A 83 0.04 8.10 -9.65
N ALA A 84 0.49 9.16 -10.32
CA ALA A 84 -0.32 9.88 -11.30
C ALA A 84 -0.53 9.04 -12.56
N THR A 85 0.50 8.31 -13.03
CA THR A 85 0.39 7.31 -14.11
C THR A 85 -0.70 6.28 -13.80
N ARG A 86 -0.66 5.72 -12.59
CA ARG A 86 -1.65 4.70 -12.16
C ARG A 86 -3.07 5.28 -12.07
N ARG A 87 -3.25 6.53 -11.59
CA ARG A 87 -4.54 7.22 -11.57
C ARG A 87 -5.12 7.39 -12.98
N VAL A 88 -4.29 7.79 -13.93
CA VAL A 88 -4.71 7.92 -15.34
C VAL A 88 -5.12 6.56 -15.91
N ALA A 89 -4.28 5.54 -15.74
CA ALA A 89 -4.56 4.19 -16.22
C ALA A 89 -5.87 3.63 -15.64
N ALA A 90 -6.09 3.77 -14.33
CA ALA A 90 -7.30 3.29 -13.67
C ALA A 90 -8.59 4.03 -14.11
N ALA A 91 -8.49 5.27 -14.57
CA ALA A 91 -9.62 6.03 -15.10
C ALA A 91 -9.88 5.79 -16.59
N ALA A 92 -8.86 5.41 -17.37
CA ALA A 92 -8.90 5.42 -18.83
C ALA A 92 -8.72 4.04 -19.48
N LEU A 93 -8.21 3.04 -18.77
CA LEU A 93 -7.91 1.71 -19.30
C LEU A 93 -8.74 0.61 -18.61
N PRO A 94 -8.93 -0.53 -19.29
CA PRO A 94 -9.55 -1.69 -18.68
C PRO A 94 -8.78 -2.20 -17.46
N ALA A 95 -9.46 -2.29 -16.32
CA ALA A 95 -9.04 -3.06 -15.16
C ALA A 95 -9.88 -4.33 -15.09
N LEU A 96 -9.32 -5.47 -15.51
CA LEU A 96 -10.07 -6.74 -15.54
C LEU A 96 -10.49 -7.19 -14.15
N PHE A 97 -9.67 -6.87 -13.15
CA PHE A 97 -9.95 -7.07 -11.75
C PHE A 97 -9.73 -5.76 -10.98
N THR A 98 -10.63 -5.46 -10.07
CA THR A 98 -10.54 -4.36 -9.11
C THR A 98 -10.43 -4.92 -7.70
N LEU A 99 -9.97 -4.11 -6.75
CA LEU A 99 -9.90 -4.52 -5.36
C LEU A 99 -11.08 -3.96 -4.58
N ASP A 100 -11.69 -4.78 -3.72
CA ASP A 100 -12.67 -4.31 -2.75
C ASP A 100 -11.96 -3.63 -1.54
N ASP A 101 -12.73 -3.15 -0.57
CA ASP A 101 -12.25 -2.45 0.63
C ASP A 101 -11.39 -3.32 1.57
N HIS A 102 -11.36 -4.62 1.35
CA HIS A 102 -10.47 -5.59 2.01
C HIS A 102 -9.30 -6.03 1.10
N GLY A 103 -9.06 -5.33 0.00
CA GLY A 103 -7.99 -5.65 -0.94
C GLY A 103 -8.17 -6.95 -1.70
N ARG A 104 -9.41 -7.51 -1.76
CA ARG A 104 -9.68 -8.76 -2.46
C ARG A 104 -9.94 -8.49 -3.94
N PRO A 105 -9.29 -9.24 -4.85
CA PRO A 105 -9.56 -9.12 -6.28
C PRO A 105 -11.03 -9.46 -6.60
N ARG A 106 -11.67 -8.57 -7.32
CA ARG A 106 -13.03 -8.72 -7.82
C ARG A 106 -13.03 -8.52 -9.33
N ARG A 107 -13.62 -9.46 -10.05
CA ARG A 107 -13.81 -9.33 -11.49
C ARG A 107 -14.64 -8.08 -11.78
N ASP A 108 -14.17 -7.25 -12.72
CA ASP A 108 -14.93 -6.10 -13.18
C ASP A 108 -15.92 -6.51 -14.29
N PRO A 109 -17.25 -6.45 -14.04
CA PRO A 109 -18.26 -6.88 -15.00
C PRO A 109 -18.36 -5.95 -16.22
N ASP A 110 -17.83 -4.74 -16.16
CA ASP A 110 -17.80 -3.84 -17.31
C ASP A 110 -16.88 -4.40 -18.40
N TYR A 111 -15.84 -5.16 -18.06
CA TYR A 111 -14.88 -5.72 -19.01
C TYR A 111 -14.97 -7.23 -19.17
N LEU A 112 -15.33 -7.96 -18.12
CA LEU A 112 -15.36 -9.42 -18.11
C LEU A 112 -16.75 -9.96 -17.78
N ALA A 113 -17.28 -10.84 -18.61
CA ALA A 113 -18.43 -11.68 -18.27
C ALA A 113 -18.00 -12.80 -17.29
N SER A 114 -16.87 -13.47 -17.55
CA SER A 114 -16.23 -14.39 -16.61
C SER A 114 -14.71 -14.46 -16.82
N ALA A 115 -13.98 -14.97 -15.83
CA ALA A 115 -12.57 -15.35 -15.94
C ALA A 115 -12.32 -16.52 -14.98
N GLU A 116 -11.88 -17.66 -15.51
CA GLU A 116 -11.82 -18.91 -14.77
C GLU A 116 -10.62 -19.76 -15.18
N VAL A 117 -10.05 -20.47 -14.19
CA VAL A 117 -9.10 -21.55 -14.45
C VAL A 117 -9.88 -22.79 -14.89
N VAL A 118 -9.97 -23.02 -16.20
CA VAL A 118 -10.72 -24.16 -16.75
C VAL A 118 -9.95 -25.46 -16.75
N GLN A 119 -8.62 -25.40 -16.58
CA GLN A 119 -7.74 -26.55 -16.48
C GLN A 119 -6.56 -26.23 -15.57
N ARG A 120 -6.25 -27.14 -14.64
CA ARG A 120 -5.11 -27.00 -13.72
C ARG A 120 -3.91 -27.86 -14.15
N ALA A 121 -4.14 -29.04 -14.70
CA ALA A 121 -3.12 -30.01 -15.13
C ALA A 121 -3.46 -30.62 -16.49
N PRO A 122 -2.47 -31.02 -17.35
CA PRO A 122 -1.03 -30.90 -17.13
C PRO A 122 -0.48 -29.49 -17.27
N ARG A 123 -1.26 -28.54 -17.76
CA ARG A 123 -0.98 -27.10 -17.85
C ARG A 123 -2.17 -26.31 -17.34
N GLN A 124 -1.89 -25.21 -16.68
CA GLN A 124 -2.94 -24.25 -16.31
C GLN A 124 -3.47 -23.57 -17.58
N VAL A 125 -4.79 -23.54 -17.70
CA VAL A 125 -5.50 -22.78 -18.74
C VAL A 125 -6.50 -21.87 -18.09
N VAL A 126 -6.40 -20.58 -18.40
CA VAL A 126 -7.37 -19.56 -17.98
C VAL A 126 -8.14 -19.08 -19.20
N VAL A 127 -9.46 -19.01 -19.05
CA VAL A 127 -10.36 -18.47 -20.07
C VAL A 127 -10.98 -17.18 -19.56
N TYR A 128 -10.76 -16.09 -20.28
CA TYR A 128 -11.39 -14.80 -20.07
C TYR A 128 -12.51 -14.63 -21.08
N LYS A 129 -13.74 -14.46 -20.61
CA LYS A 129 -14.88 -14.07 -21.44
C LYS A 129 -15.11 -12.58 -21.32
N LEU A 130 -14.79 -11.86 -22.39
CA LEU A 130 -14.93 -10.41 -22.43
C LEU A 130 -16.41 -10.01 -22.49
N ASN A 131 -16.75 -8.87 -21.90
CA ASN A 131 -18.06 -8.27 -22.09
C ASN A 131 -18.22 -7.88 -23.58
N PRO A 132 -19.25 -8.36 -24.29
CA PRO A 132 -19.42 -8.05 -25.72
C PRO A 132 -19.55 -6.57 -26.06
N ARG A 133 -19.91 -5.73 -25.06
CA ARG A 133 -19.97 -4.27 -25.22
C ARG A 133 -18.59 -3.60 -25.06
N ALA A 134 -17.61 -4.31 -24.52
CA ALA A 134 -16.30 -3.74 -24.24
C ALA A 134 -15.55 -3.41 -25.54
N ALA A 135 -15.29 -2.13 -25.74
CA ALA A 135 -14.66 -1.62 -26.95
C ALA A 135 -13.71 -0.45 -26.63
N TRP A 136 -12.65 -0.35 -27.38
CA TRP A 136 -11.80 0.83 -27.39
C TRP A 136 -12.56 2.04 -27.95
N ASN A 137 -12.18 3.24 -27.55
CA ASN A 137 -12.84 4.47 -28.02
C ASN A 137 -12.60 4.77 -29.52
N ASP A 138 -11.72 4.02 -30.20
CA ASP A 138 -11.59 4.02 -31.67
C ASP A 138 -12.66 3.13 -32.35
N GLY A 139 -13.48 2.42 -31.59
CA GLY A 139 -14.57 1.58 -32.06
C GLY A 139 -14.21 0.11 -32.24
N LYS A 140 -12.98 -0.30 -32.02
CA LYS A 140 -12.59 -1.72 -32.06
C LYS A 140 -12.97 -2.43 -30.76
N ALA A 141 -13.47 -3.66 -30.85
CA ALA A 141 -13.73 -4.49 -29.70
C ALA A 141 -12.42 -4.85 -28.97
N LEU A 142 -12.47 -4.96 -27.64
CA LEU A 142 -11.41 -5.62 -26.89
C LEU A 142 -11.31 -7.08 -27.36
N SER A 143 -10.08 -7.57 -27.56
CA SER A 143 -9.89 -8.87 -28.19
C SER A 143 -8.61 -9.58 -27.74
N ALA A 144 -8.47 -10.85 -28.10
CA ALA A 144 -7.25 -11.63 -27.86
C ALA A 144 -5.99 -10.96 -28.42
N ALA A 145 -6.10 -10.11 -29.44
CA ALA A 145 -4.94 -9.41 -30.01
C ALA A 145 -4.31 -8.39 -29.05
N ASP A 146 -5.10 -7.77 -28.16
CA ASP A 146 -4.60 -6.84 -27.14
C ASP A 146 -3.88 -7.61 -26.05
N PHE A 147 -4.44 -8.72 -25.57
CA PHE A 147 -3.81 -9.62 -24.60
C PHE A 147 -2.49 -10.20 -25.15
N GLN A 148 -2.49 -10.61 -26.41
CA GLN A 148 -1.32 -11.16 -27.09
C GLN A 148 -0.20 -10.14 -27.19
N ALA A 149 -0.51 -8.91 -27.59
CA ALA A 149 0.46 -7.82 -27.69
C ALA A 149 1.07 -7.49 -26.31
N GLN A 150 0.22 -7.38 -25.27
CA GLN A 150 0.70 -7.09 -23.91
C GLN A 150 1.57 -8.23 -23.36
N TRP A 151 1.17 -9.49 -23.55
CA TRP A 151 2.00 -10.61 -23.17
C TRP A 151 3.36 -10.61 -23.88
N GLN A 152 3.37 -10.37 -25.20
CA GLN A 152 4.62 -10.32 -25.96
C GLN A 152 5.56 -9.22 -25.48
N ALA A 153 5.04 -8.03 -25.16
CA ALA A 153 5.81 -6.93 -24.61
C ALA A 153 6.41 -7.25 -23.23
N LEU A 154 5.66 -7.97 -22.38
CA LEU A 154 6.01 -8.14 -20.97
C LEU A 154 6.66 -9.48 -20.61
N ARG A 155 6.74 -10.45 -21.52
CA ARG A 155 7.30 -11.78 -21.23
C ARG A 155 8.82 -11.83 -21.04
N GLY A 156 9.52 -10.67 -21.18
CA GLY A 156 10.96 -10.56 -20.90
C GLY A 156 11.87 -11.22 -21.92
N ARG A 157 11.41 -11.49 -23.16
CA ARG A 157 12.21 -12.12 -24.22
C ARG A 157 12.83 -11.14 -25.21
N ASP A 158 12.41 -9.90 -25.19
CA ASP A 158 12.87 -8.84 -26.08
C ASP A 158 13.29 -7.62 -25.25
N SER A 159 14.58 -7.35 -25.22
CA SER A 159 15.18 -6.24 -24.49
C SER A 159 14.85 -4.85 -25.07
N GLY A 160 14.26 -4.80 -26.26
CA GLY A 160 13.76 -3.56 -26.86
C GLY A 160 12.62 -2.94 -26.05
N TYR A 161 11.84 -3.74 -25.30
CA TYR A 161 10.80 -3.25 -24.39
C TYR A 161 11.42 -2.87 -23.03
N TRP A 162 11.39 -1.61 -22.68
CA TRP A 162 11.94 -1.10 -21.41
C TRP A 162 10.95 -1.30 -20.27
N THR A 163 10.79 -2.54 -19.87
CA THR A 163 9.83 -2.95 -18.83
C THR A 163 10.48 -2.94 -17.45
N ALA A 164 9.76 -2.40 -16.46
CA ALA A 164 10.12 -2.47 -15.04
C ALA A 164 9.20 -3.39 -14.23
N ARG A 165 8.05 -3.77 -14.79
CA ARG A 165 7.03 -4.59 -14.11
C ARG A 165 6.45 -5.59 -15.10
N ASN A 166 6.83 -6.85 -14.96
CA ASN A 166 6.41 -7.92 -15.87
C ASN A 166 6.17 -9.27 -15.17
N ALA A 167 6.09 -9.28 -13.85
CA ALA A 167 5.94 -10.50 -13.07
C ALA A 167 4.75 -11.36 -13.55
N GLY A 168 4.98 -12.65 -13.72
CA GLY A 168 3.98 -13.63 -14.14
C GLY A 168 3.79 -13.77 -15.66
N TYR A 169 4.14 -12.77 -16.48
CA TYR A 169 4.01 -12.88 -17.95
C TYR A 169 5.00 -13.87 -18.57
N ASP A 170 6.15 -14.11 -17.97
CA ASP A 170 7.13 -15.12 -18.33
C ASP A 170 6.62 -16.56 -18.16
N ARG A 171 5.59 -16.76 -17.33
CA ARG A 171 4.96 -18.06 -17.09
C ARG A 171 3.97 -18.46 -18.18
N ILE A 172 3.52 -17.53 -19.03
CA ILE A 172 2.60 -17.79 -20.14
C ILE A 172 3.33 -18.49 -21.30
N ASP A 173 2.74 -19.58 -21.80
CA ASP A 173 3.16 -20.27 -23.01
C ASP A 173 2.58 -19.61 -24.27
N ARG A 174 1.25 -19.36 -24.26
CA ARG A 174 0.54 -18.73 -25.36
C ARG A 174 -0.76 -18.07 -24.94
N VAL A 175 -1.15 -17.09 -25.74
CA VAL A 175 -2.43 -16.37 -25.67
C VAL A 175 -3.12 -16.54 -27.02
N GLU A 176 -4.35 -17.03 -27.01
CA GLU A 176 -5.11 -17.37 -28.23
C GLU A 176 -6.54 -16.83 -28.12
N ARG A 177 -7.18 -16.64 -29.27
CA ARG A 177 -8.64 -16.51 -29.33
C ARG A 177 -9.26 -17.84 -28.87
N GLY A 178 -10.26 -17.78 -28.00
CA GLY A 178 -11.03 -18.94 -27.59
C GLY A 178 -12.15 -19.33 -28.57
N ALA A 179 -13.28 -19.77 -28.05
CA ALA A 179 -14.39 -20.29 -28.84
C ALA A 179 -15.03 -19.23 -29.75
N ASP A 180 -15.00 -17.95 -29.32
CA ASP A 180 -15.59 -16.85 -30.10
C ASP A 180 -14.68 -15.59 -30.07
N ALA A 181 -15.17 -14.48 -30.62
CA ALA A 181 -14.41 -13.22 -30.71
C ALA A 181 -14.19 -12.54 -29.35
N HIS A 182 -15.01 -12.86 -28.36
CA HIS A 182 -14.97 -12.29 -27.01
C HIS A 182 -14.34 -13.23 -25.99
N GLU A 183 -13.79 -14.36 -26.44
CA GLU A 183 -13.11 -15.30 -25.56
C GLU A 183 -11.61 -15.29 -25.79
N VAL A 184 -10.83 -15.15 -24.70
CA VAL A 184 -9.36 -15.20 -24.70
C VAL A 184 -8.92 -16.37 -23.86
N LYS A 185 -8.14 -17.26 -24.44
CA LYS A 185 -7.56 -18.42 -23.79
C LYS A 185 -6.08 -18.20 -23.53
N VAL A 186 -5.68 -18.27 -22.28
CA VAL A 186 -4.29 -18.14 -21.83
C VAL A 186 -3.82 -19.49 -21.29
N THR A 187 -2.80 -20.06 -21.92
CA THR A 187 -2.16 -21.30 -21.49
C THR A 187 -0.81 -20.98 -20.85
N PHE A 188 -0.54 -21.54 -19.70
CA PHE A 188 0.69 -21.31 -18.93
C PHE A 188 1.68 -22.46 -19.14
N ALA A 189 2.95 -22.12 -19.35
CA ALA A 189 4.06 -23.08 -19.35
C ALA A 189 4.39 -23.54 -17.92
N ARG A 190 4.29 -22.63 -16.96
CA ARG A 190 4.39 -22.90 -15.50
C ARG A 190 3.16 -22.33 -14.82
N PRO A 191 2.60 -22.98 -13.80
CA PRO A 191 1.42 -22.45 -13.10
C PRO A 191 1.68 -21.03 -12.57
N CYS A 192 0.63 -20.22 -12.50
CA CYS A 192 0.63 -18.86 -11.97
C CYS A 192 -0.56 -18.68 -11.03
N ALA A 193 -0.30 -18.70 -9.72
CA ALA A 193 -1.34 -18.50 -8.71
C ALA A 193 -2.00 -17.13 -8.85
N ASP A 194 -1.20 -16.10 -9.09
CA ASP A 194 -1.64 -14.70 -9.21
C ASP A 194 -2.07 -14.33 -10.64
N TRP A 195 -2.62 -15.29 -11.41
CA TRP A 195 -3.05 -15.05 -12.80
C TRP A 195 -4.04 -13.88 -12.96
N ALA A 196 -4.83 -13.56 -11.93
CA ALA A 196 -5.77 -12.44 -11.93
C ALA A 196 -5.06 -11.05 -11.89
N ALA A 197 -3.78 -10.99 -11.56
CA ALA A 197 -2.97 -9.77 -11.65
C ALA A 197 -2.65 -9.38 -13.10
N LEU A 198 -2.63 -10.37 -14.00
CA LEU A 198 -2.24 -10.19 -15.38
C LEU A 198 -3.29 -9.41 -16.17
N PHE A 199 -2.86 -8.66 -17.17
CA PHE A 199 -3.73 -7.86 -18.03
C PHE A 199 -4.56 -6.78 -17.30
N THR A 200 -4.09 -6.35 -16.13
CA THR A 200 -4.68 -5.25 -15.35
C THR A 200 -3.59 -4.20 -15.00
N PRO A 201 -3.61 -3.00 -15.62
CA PRO A 201 -4.50 -2.58 -16.72
C PRO A 201 -4.17 -3.28 -18.04
N LEU A 202 -5.18 -3.42 -18.90
CA LEU A 202 -4.98 -3.87 -20.28
C LEU A 202 -4.76 -2.65 -21.18
N TYR A 203 -3.67 -2.67 -21.95
CA TYR A 203 -3.36 -1.65 -22.95
C TYR A 203 -3.77 -2.11 -24.35
N PRO A 204 -4.12 -1.18 -25.25
CA PRO A 204 -4.44 -1.52 -26.63
C PRO A 204 -3.16 -2.01 -27.37
N LYS A 205 -3.37 -2.89 -28.36
CA LYS A 205 -2.30 -3.38 -29.21
C LYS A 205 -1.46 -2.24 -29.84
N SER A 206 -2.06 -1.07 -30.08
CA SER A 206 -1.34 0.10 -30.63
C SER A 206 -0.26 0.66 -29.69
N VAL A 207 -0.32 0.34 -28.38
CA VAL A 207 0.73 0.70 -27.40
C VAL A 207 1.69 -0.47 -27.16
N MET A 208 1.19 -1.71 -27.15
CA MET A 208 1.95 -2.90 -26.76
C MET A 208 2.54 -3.67 -27.93
N GLY A 209 2.20 -3.35 -29.19
CA GLY A 209 2.46 -4.18 -30.35
C GLY A 209 3.89 -4.19 -30.85
N ASP A 210 4.68 -3.19 -30.52
CA ASP A 210 6.11 -3.10 -30.82
C ASP A 210 6.85 -2.27 -29.77
N ALA A 211 8.19 -2.41 -29.73
CA ALA A 211 9.02 -1.80 -28.70
C ALA A 211 9.00 -0.25 -28.75
N ASN A 212 8.96 0.36 -29.92
CA ASN A 212 8.91 1.82 -30.04
C ASN A 212 7.56 2.36 -29.52
N ALA A 213 6.47 1.70 -29.91
CA ALA A 213 5.14 2.06 -29.42
C ALA A 213 5.06 1.94 -27.90
N PHE A 214 5.59 0.84 -27.33
CA PHE A 214 5.64 0.60 -25.90
C PHE A 214 6.44 1.67 -25.14
N ASN A 215 7.61 2.03 -25.67
CA ASN A 215 8.53 2.94 -25.00
C ASN A 215 8.08 4.41 -25.10
N ASP A 216 7.47 4.82 -26.22
CA ASP A 216 7.29 6.23 -26.54
C ASP A 216 5.84 6.68 -26.76
N SER A 217 4.95 5.83 -27.32
CA SER A 217 3.62 6.27 -27.74
C SER A 217 2.70 6.71 -26.61
N ALA A 218 2.91 6.17 -25.39
CA ALA A 218 2.13 6.49 -24.21
C ALA A 218 2.85 7.42 -23.22
N ARG A 219 3.88 8.15 -23.65
CA ARG A 219 4.57 9.09 -22.73
C ARG A 219 3.75 10.31 -22.42
N ASN A 220 3.20 10.96 -23.40
CA ASN A 220 2.49 12.23 -23.22
C ASN A 220 0.98 12.13 -23.49
N GLU A 221 0.54 11.14 -24.22
CA GLU A 221 -0.84 10.94 -24.64
C GLU A 221 -1.23 9.46 -24.62
N LEU A 222 -2.49 9.19 -24.44
CA LEU A 222 -3.09 7.86 -24.61
C LEU A 222 -4.27 8.02 -25.58
N LYS A 223 -4.00 7.83 -26.87
CA LYS A 223 -4.97 8.07 -27.96
C LYS A 223 -6.15 7.09 -27.89
N VAL A 224 -5.86 5.85 -27.52
CA VAL A 224 -6.82 4.75 -27.45
C VAL A 224 -7.01 4.35 -26.00
N SER A 225 -8.24 4.42 -25.52
CA SER A 225 -8.67 4.09 -24.16
C SER A 225 -9.99 3.36 -24.16
N ALA A 226 -10.35 2.75 -23.05
CA ALA A 226 -11.60 2.01 -22.90
C ALA A 226 -12.10 2.09 -21.44
N GLY A 227 -12.05 3.26 -20.86
CA GLY A 227 -12.54 3.55 -19.51
C GLY A 227 -13.61 4.63 -19.48
N PRO A 228 -14.15 4.96 -18.30
CA PRO A 228 -15.15 6.02 -18.12
C PRO A 228 -14.63 7.42 -18.47
N PHE A 229 -13.29 7.57 -18.51
CA PHE A 229 -12.60 8.77 -18.95
C PHE A 229 -11.58 8.43 -20.03
N LYS A 230 -11.26 9.44 -20.84
CA LYS A 230 -10.14 9.41 -21.79
C LYS A 230 -9.16 10.54 -21.48
N VAL A 231 -7.91 10.36 -21.86
CA VAL A 231 -6.89 11.41 -21.72
C VAL A 231 -7.22 12.56 -22.67
N GLY A 232 -7.31 13.74 -22.10
CA GLY A 232 -7.55 15.00 -22.79
C GLY A 232 -6.30 15.90 -22.76
N PRO A 233 -6.48 17.23 -22.74
CA PRO A 233 -5.36 18.16 -22.80
C PRO A 233 -4.39 18.03 -21.65
N ARG A 234 -3.10 18.10 -21.98
CA ARG A 234 -1.98 18.26 -21.06
C ARG A 234 -1.40 19.68 -21.23
N ASP A 235 -1.30 20.41 -20.13
CA ASP A 235 -0.67 21.71 -20.08
C ASP A 235 0.48 21.70 -19.07
N ASN A 236 1.69 21.61 -19.59
CA ASN A 236 2.90 21.59 -18.75
C ASN A 236 3.16 22.95 -18.08
N GLY A 237 2.73 24.08 -18.68
CA GLY A 237 2.89 25.41 -18.11
C GLY A 237 1.99 25.64 -16.89
N GLN A 238 0.77 25.10 -16.92
CA GLN A 238 -0.16 25.13 -15.81
C GLN A 238 -0.01 23.92 -14.87
N GLY A 239 0.83 22.93 -15.22
CA GLY A 239 1.01 21.71 -14.46
C GLY A 239 -0.28 20.88 -14.40
N THR A 240 -1.04 20.76 -15.50
CA THR A 240 -2.32 20.05 -15.51
C THR A 240 -2.40 18.98 -16.58
N LEU A 241 -3.05 17.87 -16.23
CA LEU A 241 -3.48 16.81 -17.14
C LEU A 241 -4.98 16.58 -16.93
N THR A 242 -5.78 16.77 -17.98
CA THR A 242 -7.23 16.64 -17.90
C THR A 242 -7.67 15.29 -18.43
N LEU A 243 -8.45 14.56 -17.64
CA LEU A 243 -9.21 13.40 -18.08
C LEU A 243 -10.64 13.87 -18.38
N VAL A 244 -11.13 13.59 -19.58
CA VAL A 244 -12.45 14.00 -20.07
C VAL A 244 -13.35 12.79 -20.09
N ARG A 245 -14.61 12.93 -19.65
CA ARG A 245 -15.61 11.87 -19.75
C ARG A 245 -15.62 11.28 -21.16
N ASP A 246 -15.56 9.95 -21.26
CA ASP A 246 -15.67 9.29 -22.57
C ASP A 246 -17.16 9.03 -22.91
N PRO A 247 -17.70 9.64 -23.97
CA PRO A 247 -19.08 9.43 -24.38
C PRO A 247 -19.31 8.03 -25.00
N LYS A 248 -18.22 7.33 -25.37
CA LYS A 248 -18.27 5.97 -25.92
C LYS A 248 -18.20 4.88 -24.84
N TRP A 249 -18.01 5.25 -23.59
CA TRP A 249 -18.01 4.32 -22.48
C TRP A 249 -19.37 3.62 -22.34
N TRP A 250 -19.36 2.30 -22.31
CA TRP A 250 -20.56 1.45 -22.30
C TRP A 250 -21.10 1.11 -20.91
N GLY A 251 -20.29 1.31 -19.87
CA GLY A 251 -20.66 1.10 -18.46
C GLY A 251 -21.45 2.27 -17.89
N ASP A 252 -21.44 2.37 -16.57
CA ASP A 252 -22.06 3.47 -15.86
C ASP A 252 -21.43 4.81 -16.24
N ARG A 253 -22.22 5.72 -16.82
CA ARG A 253 -21.75 7.04 -17.26
C ARG A 253 -21.07 7.78 -16.11
N ALA A 254 -19.85 8.28 -16.31
CA ALA A 254 -19.15 9.07 -15.32
C ALA A 254 -19.97 10.31 -14.89
N LYS A 255 -20.01 10.60 -13.59
CA LYS A 255 -20.74 11.75 -13.05
C LYS A 255 -20.07 13.07 -13.39
N LEU A 256 -18.73 13.12 -13.35
CA LEU A 256 -17.96 14.30 -13.73
C LEU A 256 -17.85 14.45 -15.25
N ASP A 257 -17.76 15.69 -15.74
CA ASP A 257 -17.33 15.99 -17.10
C ASP A 257 -15.82 15.85 -17.25
N GLN A 258 -15.09 16.26 -16.21
CA GLN A 258 -13.64 16.30 -16.21
C GLN A 258 -13.06 15.94 -14.83
N LEU A 259 -11.94 15.23 -14.85
CA LEU A 259 -11.04 15.06 -13.73
C LEU A 259 -9.70 15.69 -14.10
N VAL A 260 -9.30 16.76 -13.39
CA VAL A 260 -8.05 17.48 -13.64
C VAL A 260 -7.02 17.09 -12.60
N LEU A 261 -5.98 16.38 -13.02
CA LEU A 261 -4.79 16.16 -12.21
C LEU A 261 -3.93 17.42 -12.27
N ARG A 262 -3.61 18.00 -11.12
CA ARG A 262 -2.84 19.22 -11.01
C ARG A 262 -1.59 19.01 -10.17
N ALA A 263 -0.42 19.28 -10.74
CA ALA A 263 0.85 19.23 -10.03
C ALA A 263 0.90 20.40 -9.03
N VAL A 264 0.88 20.07 -7.74
CA VAL A 264 0.97 21.04 -6.63
C VAL A 264 1.85 20.44 -5.53
N PRO A 265 2.94 21.11 -5.16
CA PRO A 265 3.81 20.70 -4.07
C PRO A 265 3.01 20.46 -2.79
N ARG A 266 3.37 19.43 -2.03
CA ARG A 266 2.59 19.00 -0.83
C ARG A 266 2.37 20.14 0.15
N GLY A 267 3.39 20.97 0.42
CA GLY A 267 3.29 22.11 1.33
C GLY A 267 2.35 23.25 0.86
N GLU A 268 1.97 23.28 -0.42
CA GLU A 268 1.08 24.30 -0.99
C GLU A 268 -0.38 23.83 -1.13
N ARG A 269 -0.67 22.55 -0.91
CA ARG A 269 -1.99 21.94 -1.18
C ARG A 269 -3.09 22.53 -0.32
N ALA A 270 -2.84 22.75 0.98
CA ALA A 270 -3.81 23.38 1.87
C ALA A 270 -4.17 24.82 1.42
N ALA A 271 -3.19 25.61 0.97
CA ALA A 271 -3.43 26.94 0.43
C ALA A 271 -4.19 26.88 -0.91
N ALA A 272 -3.88 25.91 -1.76
CA ALA A 272 -4.58 25.71 -3.03
C ALA A 272 -6.04 25.27 -2.84
N LEU A 273 -6.33 24.43 -1.84
CA LEU A 273 -7.70 24.07 -1.43
C LEU A 273 -8.45 25.28 -0.90
N ALA A 274 -7.82 26.06 -0.02
CA ALA A 274 -8.39 27.29 0.53
C ALA A 274 -8.75 28.31 -0.57
N ALA A 275 -7.89 28.44 -1.59
CA ALA A 275 -8.10 29.32 -2.74
C ALA A 275 -9.07 28.75 -3.80
N GLY A 276 -9.60 27.54 -3.61
CA GLY A 276 -10.49 26.91 -4.58
C GLY A 276 -9.82 26.42 -5.86
N ARG A 277 -8.51 26.31 -5.86
CA ARG A 277 -7.74 25.77 -7.00
C ARG A 277 -7.68 24.24 -7.02
N LEU A 278 -8.00 23.59 -5.90
CA LEU A 278 -8.13 22.15 -5.73
C LEU A 278 -9.46 21.81 -5.06
N ASP A 279 -9.93 20.59 -5.29
CA ASP A 279 -11.10 20.01 -4.66
C ASP A 279 -10.71 18.80 -3.79
N LEU A 280 -9.59 18.11 -4.14
CA LEU A 280 -9.08 16.92 -3.48
C LEU A 280 -7.54 16.92 -3.46
N ALA A 281 -6.93 16.60 -2.32
CA ALA A 281 -5.47 16.55 -2.20
C ALA A 281 -5.01 15.65 -1.04
N ASP A 282 -3.98 14.85 -1.28
CA ASP A 282 -3.23 14.21 -0.20
C ASP A 282 -2.51 15.30 0.62
N VAL A 283 -2.61 15.27 1.94
CA VAL A 283 -2.05 16.29 2.84
C VAL A 283 -1.20 15.66 3.94
N GLY A 284 -0.26 16.44 4.47
CA GLY A 284 0.50 16.05 5.64
C GLY A 284 -0.29 16.27 6.94
N THR A 285 0.24 15.72 8.05
CA THR A 285 -0.38 15.78 9.38
C THR A 285 -0.66 17.24 9.82
N ALA A 286 0.31 18.14 9.65
CA ALA A 286 0.15 19.55 10.05
C ALA A 286 -0.97 20.25 9.28
N ASP A 287 -1.15 19.97 7.98
CA ASP A 287 -2.24 20.49 7.18
C ASP A 287 -3.59 19.89 7.58
N ALA A 288 -3.61 18.59 7.84
CA ALA A 288 -4.80 17.90 8.34
C ALA A 288 -5.27 18.52 9.65
N ASP A 289 -4.37 18.79 10.60
CA ASP A 289 -4.69 19.44 11.88
C ASP A 289 -5.23 20.86 11.68
N ARG A 290 -4.63 21.63 10.76
CA ARG A 290 -5.13 22.97 10.41
C ARG A 290 -6.54 22.94 9.83
N ILE A 291 -6.84 21.97 8.96
CA ILE A 291 -8.17 21.79 8.37
C ILE A 291 -9.17 21.39 9.44
N VAL A 292 -8.84 20.45 10.32
CA VAL A 292 -9.69 20.03 11.43
C VAL A 292 -9.97 21.20 12.37
N ALA A 293 -8.96 21.97 12.74
CA ALA A 293 -9.10 23.15 13.60
C ALA A 293 -10.01 24.21 13.00
N ALA A 294 -9.89 24.47 11.67
CA ALA A 294 -10.73 25.44 10.96
C ALA A 294 -12.21 25.06 10.91
N ASN A 295 -12.51 23.75 11.04
CA ASN A 295 -13.87 23.21 10.95
C ASN A 295 -14.48 22.81 12.32
N ARG A 296 -13.75 23.00 13.44
CA ARG A 296 -14.31 22.76 14.77
C ARG A 296 -15.55 23.64 14.99
N PRO A 297 -16.66 23.11 15.54
CA PRO A 297 -17.80 23.92 15.96
C PRO A 297 -17.31 24.98 16.95
N ARG A 298 -17.63 26.24 16.71
CA ARG A 298 -17.43 27.27 17.74
C ARG A 298 -18.33 26.89 18.92
N GLY A 299 -17.76 26.40 20.01
CA GLY A 299 -18.48 26.08 21.23
C GLY A 299 -19.30 27.29 21.68
N LYS A 300 -20.55 27.08 22.04
CA LYS A 300 -21.31 28.05 22.84
C LYS A 300 -20.40 28.35 24.04
N LYS A 301 -19.98 29.60 24.21
CA LYS A 301 -19.31 30.06 25.45
C LYS A 301 -20.20 29.61 26.57
N GLY A 302 -19.70 28.73 27.45
CA GLY A 302 -20.41 28.36 28.66
C GLY A 302 -20.79 29.62 29.42
N GLU A 303 -22.07 29.75 29.70
CA GLU A 303 -22.61 30.63 30.75
C GLU A 303 -22.04 30.15 32.08
N ASN A 304 -20.90 30.67 32.49
CA ASN A 304 -20.54 30.68 33.91
C ASN A 304 -20.13 32.10 34.30
N GLY A 305 -20.90 32.59 35.24
CA GLY A 305 -21.07 33.91 35.70
C GLY A 305 -19.82 34.69 36.09
N GLY A 306 -19.83 35.93 35.71
CA GLY A 306 -19.05 37.02 36.24
C GLY A 306 -19.78 38.31 35.89
N LYS A 307 -20.47 38.89 36.85
CA LYS A 307 -21.06 40.23 36.77
C LYS A 307 -19.95 41.25 36.57
N GLY A 308 -20.04 42.06 35.55
CA GLY A 308 -19.19 43.24 35.37
C GLY A 308 -19.18 43.80 33.96
N GLU A 309 -19.76 44.98 33.84
CA GLU A 309 -19.63 45.99 32.78
C GLU A 309 -20.47 45.86 31.50
N LYS A 310 -21.42 46.81 31.41
CA LYS A 310 -22.16 47.21 30.21
C LYS A 310 -21.18 47.69 29.14
N ALA A 311 -21.01 46.94 28.07
CA ALA A 311 -20.42 47.43 26.84
C ALA A 311 -21.47 47.39 25.72
N GLU A 312 -21.51 48.49 24.97
CA GLU A 312 -22.47 48.84 23.93
C GLU A 312 -22.79 47.73 22.93
N LYS A 313 -24.06 47.72 22.51
CA LYS A 313 -24.56 46.91 21.38
C LYS A 313 -23.95 47.36 20.05
N GLY A 314 -22.79 46.82 19.73
CA GLY A 314 -22.31 46.79 18.35
C GLY A 314 -22.67 45.42 17.76
N GLU A 315 -23.40 45.38 16.66
CA GLU A 315 -23.68 44.16 15.89
C GLU A 315 -22.34 43.48 15.53
N LYS A 316 -22.05 42.37 16.25
CA LYS A 316 -20.90 41.53 15.90
C LYS A 316 -21.21 40.83 14.57
N ARG A 317 -20.86 41.46 13.46
CA ARG A 317 -20.71 40.73 12.19
C ARG A 317 -19.90 39.49 12.45
N ALA A 318 -20.46 38.31 12.15
CA ALA A 318 -19.75 37.04 12.21
C ALA A 318 -18.51 37.17 11.32
N ALA A 319 -17.33 36.94 11.90
CA ALA A 319 -16.10 36.95 11.12
C ALA A 319 -16.27 36.00 9.91
N PRO A 320 -15.80 36.38 8.72
CA PRO A 320 -15.92 35.54 7.52
C PRO A 320 -15.35 34.15 7.81
N PRO A 321 -15.97 33.10 7.28
CA PRO A 321 -15.46 31.74 7.47
C PRO A 321 -14.02 31.67 6.97
N GLY A 322 -13.11 31.10 7.78
CA GLY A 322 -11.71 30.94 7.39
C GLY A 322 -11.57 30.12 6.09
N PRO A 323 -10.51 30.34 5.33
CA PRO A 323 -10.36 29.85 3.97
C PRO A 323 -10.40 28.30 3.82
N LEU A 324 -10.18 27.53 4.91
CA LEU A 324 -10.29 26.05 4.92
C LEU A 324 -11.64 25.54 5.44
N ARG A 325 -12.58 26.43 5.76
CA ARG A 325 -13.90 26.01 6.22
C ARG A 325 -14.68 25.33 5.10
N GLY A 326 -15.32 24.19 5.42
CA GLY A 326 -16.00 23.35 4.45
C GLY A 326 -15.09 22.35 3.73
N THR A 327 -13.82 22.26 4.14
CA THR A 327 -12.91 21.16 3.76
C THR A 327 -12.89 20.12 4.87
N ALA A 328 -12.98 18.84 4.52
CA ALA A 328 -12.89 17.72 5.46
C ALA A 328 -11.58 16.96 5.24
N VAL A 329 -11.03 16.39 6.31
CA VAL A 329 -9.94 15.42 6.21
C VAL A 329 -10.55 14.03 6.22
N ARG A 330 -10.35 13.28 5.14
CA ARG A 330 -10.68 11.87 4.98
C ARG A 330 -9.49 11.04 5.43
N ARG A 331 -9.72 9.96 6.16
CA ARG A 331 -8.67 9.17 6.79
C ARG A 331 -8.89 7.70 6.53
N SER A 332 -7.82 7.02 6.14
CA SER A 332 -7.73 5.57 6.06
C SER A 332 -6.27 5.14 6.27
N LEU A 333 -5.99 3.87 6.08
CA LEU A 333 -4.64 3.33 6.00
C LEU A 333 -4.32 3.03 4.53
N GLU A 334 -3.22 3.59 4.01
CA GLU A 334 -2.75 3.30 2.64
C GLU A 334 -2.45 1.81 2.47
N PRO A 335 -2.57 1.26 1.24
CA PRO A 335 -2.04 -0.06 0.92
C PRO A 335 -0.51 -0.03 0.85
N ALA A 336 0.13 0.37 1.94
CA ALA A 336 1.58 0.49 2.08
C ALA A 336 1.97 0.48 3.56
N TYR A 337 3.16 -0.02 3.87
CA TYR A 337 3.70 0.02 5.23
C TYR A 337 5.07 0.70 5.26
N THR A 338 5.35 1.37 6.38
CA THR A 338 6.68 1.91 6.68
C THR A 338 7.49 0.86 7.42
N GLN A 339 8.74 0.70 7.00
CA GLN A 339 9.68 -0.24 7.60
C GLN A 339 10.99 0.43 7.99
N LEU A 340 11.71 -0.17 8.96
CA LEU A 340 13.13 0.01 9.14
C LEU A 340 13.85 -1.05 8.29
N ALA A 341 14.61 -0.62 7.30
CA ALA A 341 15.44 -1.47 6.46
C ALA A 341 16.85 -1.57 7.06
N LEU A 342 17.39 -2.78 7.10
CA LEU A 342 18.73 -3.11 7.58
C LEU A 342 19.52 -3.65 6.39
N ASN A 343 20.57 -2.96 5.97
CA ASN A 343 21.43 -3.41 4.90
C ASN A 343 22.40 -4.50 5.38
N GLY A 344 22.12 -5.74 5.00
CA GLY A 344 22.90 -6.92 5.42
C GLY A 344 24.12 -7.23 4.55
N SER A 345 24.45 -6.39 3.55
CA SER A 345 25.53 -6.69 2.61
C SER A 345 26.93 -6.65 3.23
N SER A 346 27.13 -5.87 4.28
CA SER A 346 28.45 -5.67 4.88
C SER A 346 28.37 -5.11 6.32
N GLY A 347 29.51 -4.92 6.95
CA GLY A 347 29.62 -4.29 8.28
C GLY A 347 28.99 -5.12 9.38
N ALA A 348 28.54 -4.45 10.45
CA ALA A 348 27.95 -5.12 11.61
C ALA A 348 26.63 -5.84 11.28
N LEU A 349 25.87 -5.31 10.34
CA LEU A 349 24.56 -5.88 9.92
C LEU A 349 24.68 -7.09 8.98
N ALA A 350 25.87 -7.47 8.53
CA ALA A 350 26.10 -8.75 7.86
C ALA A 350 25.82 -9.93 8.82
N ASP A 351 26.03 -9.74 10.12
CA ASP A 351 25.72 -10.73 11.15
C ASP A 351 24.21 -10.69 11.49
N GLU A 352 23.52 -11.80 11.25
CA GLU A 352 22.09 -11.95 11.56
C GLU A 352 21.78 -11.66 13.04
N ARG A 353 22.68 -12.01 13.97
CA ARG A 353 22.49 -11.75 15.41
C ARG A 353 22.40 -10.26 15.69
N VAL A 354 23.17 -9.44 14.99
CA VAL A 354 23.11 -7.97 15.11
C VAL A 354 21.80 -7.44 14.54
N ARG A 355 21.35 -7.93 13.37
CA ARG A 355 20.06 -7.53 12.81
C ARG A 355 18.89 -7.90 13.73
N ARG A 356 18.89 -9.11 14.28
CA ARG A 356 17.90 -9.55 15.26
C ARG A 356 17.95 -8.74 16.56
N ALA A 357 19.14 -8.33 16.99
CA ALA A 357 19.30 -7.45 18.15
C ALA A 357 18.67 -6.07 17.90
N VAL A 358 18.88 -5.49 16.71
CA VAL A 358 18.20 -4.25 16.30
C VAL A 358 16.68 -4.43 16.40
N ALA A 359 16.13 -5.48 15.82
CA ALA A 359 14.68 -5.71 15.83
C ALA A 359 14.11 -5.88 17.25
N ARG A 360 14.80 -6.63 18.11
CA ARG A 360 14.37 -6.87 19.50
C ARG A 360 14.57 -5.65 20.44
N ALA A 361 15.38 -4.69 20.03
CA ALA A 361 15.54 -3.43 20.76
C ALA A 361 14.37 -2.46 20.50
N LEU A 362 13.58 -2.68 19.42
CA LEU A 362 12.54 -1.75 19.02
C LEU A 362 11.18 -2.07 19.68
N ASP A 363 10.59 -1.06 20.29
CA ASP A 363 9.19 -1.06 20.67
C ASP A 363 8.34 -0.54 19.50
N ARG A 364 7.96 -1.47 18.61
CA ARG A 364 7.17 -1.16 17.41
C ARG A 364 5.79 -0.61 17.75
N LYS A 365 5.21 -1.02 18.89
CA LYS A 365 3.91 -0.51 19.35
C LYS A 365 3.99 0.98 19.63
N THR A 366 4.94 1.42 20.43
CA THR A 366 5.16 2.85 20.74
C THR A 366 5.47 3.66 19.49
N LEU A 367 6.20 3.08 18.51
CA LEU A 367 6.47 3.74 17.23
C LEU A 367 5.17 3.92 16.42
N ALA A 368 4.36 2.88 16.26
CA ALA A 368 3.07 2.94 15.57
C ALA A 368 2.10 3.93 16.24
N GLU A 369 1.97 3.85 17.57
CA GLU A 369 1.15 4.77 18.36
C GLU A 369 1.53 6.23 18.17
N SER A 370 2.82 6.53 18.09
CA SER A 370 3.30 7.90 17.91
C SER A 370 2.89 8.54 16.58
N VAL A 371 2.58 7.73 15.56
CA VAL A 371 2.16 8.18 14.23
C VAL A 371 0.64 8.12 14.06
N LEU A 372 0.04 7.00 14.44
CA LEU A 372 -1.35 6.69 14.08
C LEU A 372 -2.36 7.22 15.11
N ARG A 373 -2.04 7.15 16.41
CA ARG A 373 -2.96 7.62 17.46
C ARG A 373 -3.35 9.11 17.36
N PRO A 374 -2.42 10.05 17.09
CA PRO A 374 -2.78 11.45 16.89
C PRO A 374 -3.74 11.68 15.73
N LEU A 375 -3.78 10.77 14.77
CA LEU A 375 -4.64 10.83 13.58
C LEU A 375 -6.00 10.16 13.80
N GLY A 376 -6.23 9.55 14.97
CA GLY A 376 -7.43 8.77 15.26
C GLY A 376 -7.51 7.49 14.42
N LEU A 377 -6.36 6.94 14.02
CA LEU A 377 -6.25 5.68 13.28
C LEU A 377 -5.82 4.55 14.22
N PRO A 378 -6.19 3.28 13.91
CA PRO A 378 -5.75 2.12 14.68
C PRO A 378 -4.23 2.08 14.79
N ALA A 379 -3.72 2.12 16.01
CA ALA A 379 -2.29 2.23 16.30
C ALA A 379 -1.65 0.86 16.52
N VAL A 380 -1.80 -0.02 15.55
CA VAL A 380 -1.30 -1.40 15.59
C VAL A 380 -0.01 -1.51 14.78
N PRO A 381 1.06 -2.16 15.29
CA PRO A 381 2.23 -2.48 14.49
C PRO A 381 1.88 -3.37 13.30
N GLN A 382 2.54 -3.15 12.18
CA GLN A 382 2.37 -4.01 11.01
C GLN A 382 3.06 -5.36 11.24
N GLY A 383 2.28 -6.45 11.23
CA GLY A 383 2.74 -7.81 11.54
C GLY A 383 3.18 -8.63 10.34
N SER A 384 2.95 -8.17 9.12
CA SER A 384 3.31 -8.86 7.89
C SER A 384 4.01 -7.92 6.90
N HIS A 385 4.96 -8.47 6.11
CA HIS A 385 5.56 -7.78 4.97
C HIS A 385 4.70 -7.90 3.72
N LEU A 386 3.80 -8.88 3.66
CA LEU A 386 3.15 -9.33 2.44
C LEU A 386 1.66 -8.98 2.37
N PHE A 387 1.01 -8.89 3.51
CA PHE A 387 -0.40 -8.51 3.63
C PHE A 387 -0.57 -7.34 4.61
N MET A 388 -1.54 -6.47 4.32
CA MET A 388 -1.92 -5.38 5.23
C MET A 388 -2.99 -5.85 6.21
N ALA A 389 -3.04 -5.22 7.39
CA ALA A 389 -4.12 -5.45 8.34
C ALA A 389 -5.49 -5.23 7.67
N GLY A 390 -6.41 -6.16 7.87
CA GLY A 390 -7.72 -6.17 7.19
C GLY A 390 -7.72 -6.82 5.80
N GLN A 391 -6.57 -7.16 5.21
CA GLN A 391 -6.49 -7.95 3.99
C GLN A 391 -6.71 -9.43 4.29
N GLN A 392 -7.41 -10.13 3.39
CA GLN A 392 -7.58 -11.57 3.50
C GLN A 392 -6.22 -12.29 3.41
N GLY A 393 -5.90 -13.12 4.38
CA GLY A 393 -4.60 -13.81 4.49
C GLY A 393 -3.58 -13.04 5.35
N TYR A 394 -3.97 -11.92 5.97
CA TYR A 394 -3.12 -11.27 6.94
C TYR A 394 -2.95 -12.13 8.21
N GLU A 395 -1.70 -12.32 8.59
CA GLU A 395 -1.28 -12.91 9.85
C GLU A 395 -0.12 -12.09 10.41
N ASP A 396 -0.06 -11.96 11.72
CA ASP A 396 1.11 -11.36 12.38
C ASP A 396 2.19 -12.41 12.54
N ASN A 397 3.18 -12.37 11.66
CA ASN A 397 4.34 -13.28 11.68
C ASN A 397 5.54 -12.73 12.45
N SER A 398 5.38 -11.60 13.12
CA SER A 398 6.50 -10.92 13.82
C SER A 398 7.06 -11.72 14.99
N ASP A 399 6.33 -12.69 15.51
CA ASP A 399 6.81 -13.62 16.54
C ASP A 399 8.02 -14.46 16.08
N ALA A 400 8.24 -14.60 14.76
CA ALA A 400 9.42 -15.28 14.21
C ALA A 400 10.75 -14.61 14.62
N ILE A 401 10.74 -13.32 14.95
CA ILE A 401 11.91 -12.61 15.47
C ILE A 401 11.86 -12.41 17.00
N GLY A 402 10.68 -12.66 17.59
CA GLY A 402 10.38 -12.40 18.99
C GLY A 402 9.99 -10.94 19.27
N GLY A 403 9.27 -10.72 20.34
CA GLY A 403 8.81 -9.40 20.77
C GLY A 403 9.95 -8.49 21.25
N THR A 404 9.60 -7.25 21.58
CA THR A 404 10.53 -6.26 22.18
C THR A 404 11.17 -6.80 23.45
N ASP A 405 12.49 -6.95 23.44
CA ASP A 405 13.29 -7.40 24.60
C ASP A 405 14.73 -6.84 24.53
N PRO A 406 14.96 -5.66 25.11
CA PRO A 406 16.29 -5.05 25.13
C PRO A 406 17.37 -5.93 25.79
N LYS A 407 16.99 -6.78 26.74
CA LYS A 407 17.95 -7.71 27.37
C LYS A 407 18.36 -8.82 26.41
N ALA A 408 17.41 -9.37 25.65
CA ALA A 408 17.72 -10.34 24.60
C ALA A 408 18.54 -9.68 23.48
N ALA A 409 18.25 -8.44 23.09
CA ALA A 409 19.07 -7.68 22.16
C ALA A 409 20.52 -7.57 22.66
N GLY A 410 20.71 -7.24 23.94
CA GLY A 410 22.02 -7.19 24.57
C GLY A 410 22.78 -8.53 24.52
N ARG A 411 22.09 -9.66 24.75
CA ARG A 411 22.70 -11.01 24.63
C ARG A 411 23.12 -11.30 23.19
N LEU A 412 22.24 -11.06 22.21
CA LEU A 412 22.55 -11.26 20.79
C LEU A 412 23.77 -10.45 20.34
N LEU A 413 23.91 -9.20 20.80
CA LEU A 413 25.09 -8.38 20.53
C LEU A 413 26.36 -8.97 21.16
N ALA A 414 26.29 -9.44 22.40
CA ALA A 414 27.40 -10.09 23.06
C ALA A 414 27.84 -11.39 22.33
N ASP A 415 26.88 -12.22 21.91
CA ASP A 415 27.11 -13.45 21.13
C ASP A 415 27.72 -13.15 19.74
N ALA A 416 27.42 -11.97 19.16
CA ALA A 416 28.04 -11.47 17.94
C ALA A 416 29.45 -10.84 18.20
N GLY A 417 29.93 -10.84 19.44
CA GLY A 417 31.25 -10.31 19.83
C GLY A 417 31.24 -8.82 20.21
N TRP A 418 30.07 -8.16 20.19
CA TRP A 418 29.92 -6.76 20.61
C TRP A 418 29.75 -6.69 22.13
N ARG A 419 30.83 -6.55 22.86
CA ARG A 419 30.84 -6.56 24.34
C ARG A 419 30.57 -5.18 24.90
N GLU A 420 29.83 -5.14 26.00
CA GLU A 420 29.54 -3.92 26.72
C GLU A 420 30.81 -3.43 27.45
N HIS A 421 31.17 -2.18 27.20
CA HIS A 421 32.15 -1.46 27.98
C HIS A 421 31.38 -0.52 28.91
N GLY A 422 31.51 -0.77 30.21
CA GLY A 422 30.86 0.08 31.21
C GLY A 422 31.38 1.52 31.13
N PRO A 423 30.60 2.51 31.60
CA PRO A 423 31.10 3.88 31.72
C PRO A 423 32.37 3.85 32.57
N ALA A 424 33.42 4.51 32.08
CA ALA A 424 34.61 4.74 32.91
C ALA A 424 34.12 5.29 34.24
N ARG A 425 34.49 4.63 35.37
CA ARG A 425 34.19 5.15 36.72
C ARG A 425 34.74 6.56 36.77
N GLY A 426 33.85 7.53 36.98
CA GLY A 426 34.27 8.90 37.26
C GLY A 426 35.17 8.89 38.46
N THR A 427 36.23 9.65 38.40
CA THR A 427 37.26 9.81 39.46
C THR A 427 36.68 10.30 40.79
N ASP A 428 35.38 10.61 40.85
CA ASP A 428 34.73 11.29 42.00
C ASP A 428 33.75 10.44 42.80
N GLY A 429 33.72 9.12 42.62
CA GLY A 429 32.92 8.21 43.46
C GLY A 429 31.39 8.41 43.44
N LYS A 430 30.87 9.36 42.66
CA LYS A 430 29.43 9.56 42.46
C LYS A 430 28.92 8.70 41.30
N PRO A 431 27.74 8.05 41.43
CA PRO A 431 27.16 7.38 40.28
C PRO A 431 26.94 8.42 39.17
N ALA A 432 27.72 8.31 38.08
CA ALA A 432 27.48 9.08 36.88
C ALA A 432 26.01 8.85 36.45
N ARG A 433 25.34 9.89 35.94
CA ARG A 433 24.07 9.72 35.20
C ARG A 433 24.23 8.48 34.34
N VAL A 434 23.30 7.53 34.44
CA VAL A 434 23.34 6.27 33.70
C VAL A 434 23.47 6.61 32.21
N ALA A 435 24.73 6.63 31.74
CA ALA A 435 25.01 6.80 30.31
C ALA A 435 24.59 5.53 29.60
N PRO A 436 24.05 5.62 28.37
CA PRO A 436 23.76 4.44 27.57
C PRO A 436 24.98 3.51 27.49
N PRO A 437 24.80 2.18 27.48
CA PRO A 437 25.88 1.24 27.32
C PRO A 437 26.65 1.50 26.01
N VAL A 438 27.96 1.31 26.01
CA VAL A 438 28.76 1.36 24.78
C VAL A 438 29.20 -0.05 24.44
N ARG A 439 28.96 -0.47 23.20
CA ARG A 439 29.40 -1.80 22.74
C ARG A 439 30.57 -1.69 21.80
N MET A 440 31.59 -2.52 22.08
CA MET A 440 32.84 -2.54 21.34
C MET A 440 33.16 -3.94 20.83
N LYS A 441 33.75 -3.99 19.62
CA LYS A 441 34.36 -5.20 19.04
C LYS A 441 35.62 -4.79 18.30
N ASP A 442 36.73 -5.48 18.57
CA ASP A 442 38.03 -5.23 17.94
C ASP A 442 38.47 -3.74 18.02
N GLY A 443 38.25 -3.11 19.19
CA GLY A 443 38.55 -1.71 19.41
C GLY A 443 37.60 -0.69 18.75
N LYS A 444 36.59 -1.14 18.04
CA LYS A 444 35.63 -0.28 17.34
C LYS A 444 34.27 -0.25 18.06
N ARG A 445 33.69 0.94 18.18
CA ARG A 445 32.31 1.12 18.68
C ARG A 445 31.31 0.62 17.68
N LEU A 446 30.22 -0.01 18.14
CA LEU A 446 29.06 -0.37 17.29
C LEU A 446 28.34 0.92 16.91
N THR A 447 28.54 1.33 15.67
CA THR A 447 27.92 2.53 15.08
C THR A 447 27.29 2.16 13.76
N LEU A 448 26.04 2.61 13.52
CA LEU A 448 25.29 2.38 12.30
C LEU A 448 24.91 3.72 11.64
N ARG A 449 25.14 3.83 10.33
CA ARG A 449 24.72 4.99 9.53
C ARG A 449 23.23 4.90 9.29
N PHE A 450 22.47 5.88 9.78
CA PHE A 450 21.04 5.94 9.64
C PHE A 450 20.66 7.07 8.68
N VAL A 451 20.27 6.72 7.46
CA VAL A 451 19.91 7.68 6.41
C VAL A 451 18.41 7.98 6.47
N LEU A 452 18.07 9.25 6.55
CA LEU A 452 16.69 9.75 6.59
C LEU A 452 16.48 10.85 5.54
N PRO A 453 15.26 10.95 4.95
CA PRO A 453 14.99 12.03 4.00
C PRO A 453 14.92 13.39 4.71
N GLU A 454 15.37 14.44 4.00
CA GLU A 454 15.25 15.84 4.41
C GLU A 454 13.90 16.40 3.89
N GLY A 455 13.54 17.59 4.29
CA GLY A 455 12.32 18.26 3.85
C GLY A 455 11.18 18.20 4.86
N SER A 456 10.21 19.11 4.72
CA SER A 456 9.10 19.23 5.66
C SER A 456 8.12 18.06 5.59
N ALA A 457 7.96 17.46 4.41
CA ALA A 457 7.07 16.29 4.23
C ALA A 457 7.61 15.04 4.93
N ALA A 458 8.92 14.95 5.16
CA ALA A 458 9.58 13.83 5.82
C ALA A 458 9.66 13.98 7.35
N GLU A 459 9.17 15.08 7.91
CA GLU A 459 9.28 15.38 9.34
C GLU A 459 8.66 14.26 10.22
N PRO A 460 7.46 13.71 9.96
CA PRO A 460 6.93 12.60 10.75
C PRO A 460 7.83 11.35 10.70
N LEU A 461 8.43 11.06 9.54
CA LEU A 461 9.35 9.93 9.39
C LEU A 461 10.65 10.13 10.17
N ARG A 462 11.18 11.38 10.19
CA ARG A 462 12.35 11.72 11.02
C ARG A 462 12.07 11.58 12.51
N ALA A 463 10.90 12.01 12.98
CA ALA A 463 10.50 11.84 14.37
C ALA A 463 10.48 10.35 14.79
N VAL A 464 10.06 9.46 13.88
CA VAL A 464 10.17 8.00 14.08
C VAL A 464 11.63 7.57 14.11
N GLY A 465 12.45 8.05 13.18
CA GLY A 465 13.90 7.79 13.15
C GLY A 465 14.61 8.18 14.45
N ASP A 466 14.32 9.36 14.99
CA ASP A 466 14.88 9.83 16.27
C ASP A 466 14.44 8.95 17.46
N ARG A 467 13.21 8.39 17.43
CA ARG A 467 12.75 7.44 18.46
C ARG A 467 13.49 6.11 18.35
N ILE A 468 13.67 5.60 17.13
CA ILE A 468 14.44 4.38 16.84
C ILE A 468 15.88 4.56 17.34
N ALA A 469 16.53 5.67 17.02
CA ALA A 469 17.88 5.97 17.46
C ALA A 469 18.03 5.91 18.99
N ARG A 470 17.07 6.50 19.73
CA ARG A 470 17.05 6.41 21.20
C ARG A 470 16.87 4.98 21.73
N GLN A 471 16.01 4.17 21.09
CA GLN A 471 15.81 2.78 21.50
C GLN A 471 17.05 1.93 21.23
N LEU A 472 17.75 2.17 20.12
CA LEU A 472 19.01 1.50 19.79
C LEU A 472 20.15 1.91 20.71
N ASP A 473 20.25 3.19 21.04
CA ASP A 473 21.26 3.71 21.96
C ASP A 473 21.11 3.10 23.36
N ALA A 474 19.87 2.85 23.80
CA ALA A 474 19.59 2.19 25.09
C ALA A 474 20.16 0.76 25.20
N VAL A 475 20.45 0.08 24.09
CA VAL A 475 21.11 -1.25 24.06
C VAL A 475 22.57 -1.18 23.62
N GLY A 476 23.11 0.03 23.41
CA GLY A 476 24.51 0.29 23.06
C GLY A 476 24.82 0.31 21.57
N ILE A 477 23.79 0.40 20.71
CA ILE A 477 23.94 0.60 19.27
C ILE A 477 23.85 2.10 18.99
N HIS A 478 24.98 2.73 18.69
CA HIS A 478 25.01 4.13 18.31
C HIS A 478 24.55 4.32 16.86
N THR A 479 23.82 5.41 16.58
CA THR A 479 23.37 5.74 15.22
C THR A 479 23.89 7.10 14.80
N GLU A 480 24.49 7.17 13.61
CA GLU A 480 24.86 8.41 12.94
C GLU A 480 23.78 8.76 11.92
N ILE A 481 22.93 9.74 12.28
CA ILE A 481 21.82 10.15 11.42
C ILE A 481 22.33 11.11 10.35
N THR A 482 22.18 10.72 9.07
CA THR A 482 22.43 11.55 7.89
C THR A 482 21.12 11.91 7.23
N LYS A 483 20.84 13.22 7.09
CA LYS A 483 19.68 13.74 6.35
C LYS A 483 20.10 14.03 4.92
N VAL A 484 19.32 13.55 3.97
CA VAL A 484 19.61 13.67 2.53
C VAL A 484 18.41 14.23 1.78
N ALA A 485 18.67 14.97 0.70
CA ALA A 485 17.62 15.58 -0.11
C ALA A 485 16.66 14.53 -0.67
N ASP A 486 15.35 14.81 -0.66
CA ASP A 486 14.30 13.87 -1.04
C ASP A 486 14.52 13.30 -2.46
N ALA A 487 14.99 14.12 -3.42
CA ALA A 487 15.20 13.70 -4.81
C ALA A 487 16.26 12.58 -4.96
N GLY A 488 17.30 12.56 -4.10
CA GLY A 488 18.36 11.56 -4.13
C GLY A 488 18.14 10.40 -3.16
N TYR A 489 17.23 10.56 -2.20
CA TYR A 489 17.07 9.61 -1.10
C TYR A 489 16.96 8.16 -1.54
N PHE A 490 16.04 7.88 -2.43
CA PHE A 490 15.79 6.50 -2.85
C PHE A 490 16.88 6.00 -3.81
N LYS A 491 17.19 6.76 -4.86
CA LYS A 491 18.11 6.33 -5.91
C LYS A 491 19.55 6.20 -5.41
N ASP A 492 20.04 7.25 -4.74
CA ASP A 492 21.46 7.40 -4.43
C ASP A 492 21.84 6.75 -3.09
N HIS A 493 20.85 6.46 -2.23
CA HIS A 493 21.09 5.82 -0.94
C HIS A 493 20.43 4.45 -0.81
N ILE A 494 19.11 4.32 -1.03
CA ILE A 494 18.42 3.05 -0.81
C ILE A 494 18.78 2.03 -1.89
N ALA A 495 18.54 2.36 -3.15
CA ALA A 495 18.85 1.46 -4.27
C ALA A 495 20.34 1.20 -4.41
N ALA A 496 21.18 2.24 -4.24
CA ALA A 496 22.64 2.11 -4.23
C ALA A 496 23.19 1.34 -3.03
N GLY A 497 22.43 1.21 -1.92
CA GLY A 497 22.87 0.51 -0.69
C GLY A 497 23.88 1.28 0.14
N THR A 498 23.89 2.60 0.07
CA THR A 498 24.82 3.46 0.80
C THR A 498 24.28 3.84 2.19
N TYR A 499 23.74 2.86 2.93
CA TYR A 499 23.19 3.01 4.27
C TYR A 499 23.41 1.73 5.09
N ASP A 500 23.32 1.82 6.42
CA ASP A 500 23.18 0.67 7.30
C ASP A 500 21.72 0.54 7.74
N LEU A 501 21.09 1.66 8.17
CA LEU A 501 19.67 1.75 8.48
C LEU A 501 19.00 2.81 7.61
N ALA A 502 17.75 2.55 7.19
CA ALA A 502 16.94 3.51 6.46
C ALA A 502 15.45 3.31 6.74
N LEU A 503 14.64 4.39 6.64
CA LEU A 503 13.18 4.35 6.74
C LEU A 503 12.56 4.65 5.39
N TYR A 504 11.81 3.72 4.84
CA TYR A 504 10.99 3.91 3.65
C TYR A 504 9.79 2.99 3.65
N SER A 505 8.91 3.13 2.67
CA SER A 505 7.67 2.37 2.61
C SER A 505 7.61 1.49 1.38
N TRP A 506 7.02 0.29 1.54
CA TRP A 506 6.67 -0.59 0.45
C TRP A 506 5.16 -0.57 0.21
N PRO A 507 4.71 -0.53 -1.06
CA PRO A 507 3.32 -0.75 -1.38
C PRO A 507 2.93 -2.20 -1.13
N ALA A 508 1.72 -2.39 -0.63
CA ALA A 508 1.08 -3.70 -0.57
C ALA A 508 0.53 -4.10 -1.94
N THR A 509 0.32 -5.38 -2.10
CA THR A 509 -0.28 -5.97 -3.31
C THR A 509 -1.36 -6.98 -2.91
N ALA A 510 -2.31 -7.19 -3.81
CA ALA A 510 -3.26 -8.31 -3.69
C ALA A 510 -2.67 -9.64 -4.20
N TYR A 511 -1.45 -9.61 -4.75
CA TYR A 511 -0.80 -10.70 -5.46
C TYR A 511 0.65 -10.92 -4.97
N PRO A 512 0.83 -11.18 -3.66
CA PRO A 512 2.16 -11.17 -3.05
C PRO A 512 3.06 -12.32 -3.50
N SER A 513 2.53 -13.46 -3.94
CA SER A 513 3.34 -14.59 -4.38
C SER A 513 4.21 -14.27 -5.60
N THR A 514 3.74 -13.34 -6.43
CA THR A 514 4.44 -12.89 -7.65
C THR A 514 5.12 -11.54 -7.46
N ASP A 515 4.37 -10.54 -6.95
CA ASP A 515 4.84 -9.15 -6.87
C ASP A 515 5.87 -8.92 -5.77
N ALA A 516 5.80 -9.65 -4.65
CA ALA A 516 6.68 -9.42 -3.51
C ALA A 516 8.01 -10.20 -3.61
N ARG A 517 8.08 -11.24 -4.44
CA ARG A 517 9.31 -12.02 -4.60
C ARG A 517 10.55 -11.16 -4.88
N PRO A 518 10.56 -10.22 -5.86
CA PRO A 518 11.75 -9.41 -6.15
C PRO A 518 12.23 -8.55 -4.97
N VAL A 519 11.32 -8.24 -4.03
CA VAL A 519 11.62 -7.41 -2.84
C VAL A 519 12.41 -8.19 -1.79
N PHE A 520 12.22 -9.52 -1.72
CA PHE A 520 12.80 -10.39 -0.68
C PHE A 520 13.69 -11.50 -1.25
N ALA A 521 13.86 -11.57 -2.57
CA ALA A 521 14.71 -12.54 -3.24
C ALA A 521 16.16 -12.49 -2.73
N LYS A 522 16.78 -13.65 -2.60
CA LYS A 522 18.19 -13.72 -2.21
C LYS A 522 19.07 -13.04 -3.28
N PRO A 523 19.93 -12.08 -2.88
CA PRO A 523 20.88 -11.48 -3.81
C PRO A 523 21.77 -12.52 -4.47
N GLN A 524 21.95 -12.41 -5.79
CA GLN A 524 22.74 -13.35 -6.56
C GLN A 524 24.04 -12.67 -7.04
N PRO A 525 25.18 -13.38 -7.07
CA PRO A 525 26.40 -12.86 -7.65
C PRO A 525 26.23 -12.70 -9.18
N ALA A 526 26.55 -11.53 -9.70
CA ALA A 526 26.65 -11.29 -11.13
C ALA A 526 28.03 -11.69 -11.67
N ALA A 527 28.15 -11.85 -13.00
CA ALA A 527 29.39 -12.28 -13.65
C ALA A 527 30.58 -11.31 -13.43
N ASP A 528 30.30 -10.03 -13.19
CA ASP A 528 31.28 -8.99 -12.89
C ASP A 528 31.66 -8.89 -11.40
N GLY A 529 31.14 -9.79 -10.56
CA GLY A 529 31.35 -9.80 -9.11
C GLY A 529 30.44 -8.85 -8.32
N SER A 530 29.57 -8.08 -8.97
CA SER A 530 28.53 -7.30 -8.31
C SER A 530 27.40 -8.20 -7.78
N LEU A 531 26.47 -7.62 -7.00
CA LEU A 531 25.26 -8.32 -6.56
C LEU A 531 24.06 -7.88 -7.38
N LEU A 532 23.39 -8.84 -7.99
CA LEU A 532 22.05 -8.66 -8.56
C LEU A 532 21.03 -8.71 -7.42
N VAL A 533 20.47 -7.57 -7.06
CA VAL A 533 19.60 -7.44 -5.88
C VAL A 533 18.11 -7.29 -6.23
N GLU A 534 17.76 -7.22 -7.53
CA GLU A 534 16.38 -6.91 -7.97
C GLU A 534 15.83 -5.68 -7.22
N GLN A 535 14.77 -5.88 -6.42
CA GLN A 535 14.21 -4.84 -5.53
C GLN A 535 14.55 -5.10 -4.04
N ASN A 536 15.39 -6.09 -3.74
CA ASN A 536 15.81 -6.39 -2.38
C ASN A 536 16.90 -5.42 -1.90
N TYR A 537 16.49 -4.20 -1.61
CA TYR A 537 17.41 -3.14 -1.18
C TYR A 537 18.03 -3.38 0.20
N THR A 538 17.49 -4.32 1.00
CA THR A 538 18.11 -4.76 2.27
C THR A 538 19.29 -5.70 2.04
N ARG A 539 19.37 -6.33 0.86
CA ARG A 539 20.36 -7.35 0.50
C ARG A 539 20.38 -8.55 1.43
N VAL A 540 19.25 -8.80 2.10
CA VAL A 540 19.02 -9.95 2.99
C VAL A 540 17.96 -10.84 2.38
N GLY A 541 18.32 -12.07 2.07
CA GLY A 541 17.42 -13.08 1.51
C GLY A 541 18.02 -14.48 1.67
N THR A 542 17.21 -15.51 1.55
CA THR A 542 17.62 -16.90 1.71
C THR A 542 17.01 -17.78 0.62
N ASP A 543 17.68 -18.91 0.30
CA ASP A 543 17.14 -19.89 -0.65
C ASP A 543 15.76 -20.41 -0.22
N GLN A 544 15.50 -20.47 1.09
CA GLN A 544 14.20 -20.91 1.62
C GLN A 544 13.09 -19.89 1.34
N ILE A 545 13.38 -18.58 1.40
CA ILE A 545 12.43 -17.53 1.01
C ILE A 545 12.10 -17.68 -0.47
N ASP A 546 13.12 -17.81 -1.33
CA ASP A 546 12.94 -17.98 -2.78
C ASP A 546 12.12 -19.24 -3.12
N GLN A 547 12.39 -20.37 -2.45
CA GLN A 547 11.64 -21.61 -2.62
C GLN A 547 10.17 -21.47 -2.21
N LEU A 548 9.87 -20.79 -1.11
CA LEU A 548 8.50 -20.60 -0.65
C LEU A 548 7.72 -19.69 -1.62
N PHE A 549 8.33 -18.63 -2.14
CA PHE A 549 7.72 -17.81 -3.18
C PHE A 549 7.48 -18.59 -4.47
N GLU A 550 8.42 -19.42 -4.92
CA GLU A 550 8.21 -20.25 -6.12
C GLU A 550 7.10 -21.27 -5.91
N GLN A 551 7.04 -21.93 -4.74
CA GLN A 551 5.95 -22.84 -4.40
C GLN A 551 4.61 -22.09 -4.37
N ALA A 552 4.53 -20.95 -3.68
CA ALA A 552 3.31 -20.15 -3.58
C ALA A 552 2.83 -19.67 -4.95
N SER A 553 3.76 -19.23 -5.81
CA SER A 553 3.42 -18.72 -7.15
C SER A 553 2.97 -19.81 -8.13
N THR A 554 3.27 -21.07 -7.85
CA THR A 554 2.84 -22.23 -8.66
C THR A 554 1.63 -22.97 -8.09
N GLU A 555 1.27 -22.71 -6.84
CA GLU A 555 0.14 -23.36 -6.18
C GLU A 555 -1.20 -22.71 -6.58
N LEU A 556 -2.07 -23.50 -7.23
CA LEU A 556 -3.37 -23.02 -7.73
C LEU A 556 -4.51 -23.14 -6.71
N ASP A 557 -4.28 -23.80 -5.59
CA ASP A 557 -5.18 -23.71 -4.44
C ASP A 557 -4.86 -22.43 -3.67
N THR A 558 -5.85 -21.56 -3.55
CA THR A 558 -5.65 -20.21 -2.99
C THR A 558 -5.31 -20.25 -1.50
N GLU A 559 -5.85 -21.19 -0.74
CA GLU A 559 -5.59 -21.28 0.70
C GLU A 559 -4.19 -21.86 0.95
N VAL A 560 -3.80 -22.89 0.21
CA VAL A 560 -2.45 -23.46 0.27
C VAL A 560 -1.40 -22.43 -0.19
N SER A 561 -1.68 -21.67 -1.26
CA SER A 561 -0.79 -20.58 -1.71
C SER A 561 -0.61 -19.51 -0.64
N ARG A 562 -1.68 -19.13 0.07
CA ARG A 562 -1.60 -18.16 1.18
C ARG A 562 -0.79 -18.67 2.37
N ASP A 563 -0.95 -19.94 2.74
CA ASP A 563 -0.12 -20.56 3.78
C ASP A 563 1.36 -20.50 3.42
N LEU A 564 1.70 -20.82 2.18
CA LEU A 564 3.08 -20.71 1.68
C LEU A 564 3.62 -19.27 1.73
N VAL A 565 2.78 -18.28 1.40
CA VAL A 565 3.10 -16.86 1.52
C VAL A 565 3.31 -16.47 2.98
N GLY A 566 2.44 -16.91 3.90
CA GLY A 566 2.59 -16.69 5.35
C GLY A 566 3.89 -17.27 5.89
N ARG A 567 4.25 -18.49 5.45
CA ARG A 567 5.53 -19.12 5.80
C ARG A 567 6.74 -18.36 5.23
N ALA A 568 6.63 -17.81 4.01
CA ALA A 568 7.67 -16.93 3.45
C ALA A 568 7.84 -15.68 4.30
N ASP A 569 6.74 -15.04 4.72
CA ASP A 569 6.76 -13.87 5.60
C ASP A 569 7.44 -14.15 6.95
N ALA A 570 7.14 -15.27 7.59
CA ALA A 570 7.80 -15.68 8.82
C ALA A 570 9.33 -15.85 8.63
N ARG A 571 9.80 -16.31 7.45
CA ARG A 571 11.23 -16.40 7.13
C ARG A 571 11.86 -15.04 6.85
N ILE A 572 11.12 -14.11 6.23
CA ILE A 572 11.56 -12.72 6.05
C ILE A 572 11.75 -12.06 7.42
N TRP A 573 10.80 -12.22 8.33
CA TRP A 573 10.91 -11.77 9.71
C TRP A 573 12.15 -12.35 10.41
N ALA A 574 12.35 -13.67 10.33
CA ALA A 574 13.48 -14.34 10.97
C ALA A 574 14.83 -13.84 10.45
N ALA A 575 14.94 -13.53 9.15
CA ALA A 575 16.15 -12.99 8.54
C ALA A 575 16.48 -11.56 8.96
N ALA A 576 15.48 -10.82 9.48
CA ALA A 576 15.63 -9.48 10.05
C ALA A 576 16.27 -8.44 9.12
N GLY A 577 16.08 -8.54 7.81
CA GLY A 577 16.53 -7.52 6.87
C GLY A 577 15.58 -6.32 6.80
N SER A 578 14.32 -6.57 7.11
CA SER A 578 13.22 -5.60 7.08
C SER A 578 12.39 -5.74 8.35
N ILE A 579 12.02 -4.62 8.95
CA ILE A 579 11.19 -4.59 10.16
C ILE A 579 10.01 -3.66 9.89
N PRO A 580 8.84 -4.19 9.50
CA PRO A 580 7.61 -3.42 9.39
C PRO A 580 7.25 -2.73 10.70
N LEU A 581 6.94 -1.45 10.63
CA LEU A 581 6.62 -0.64 11.79
C LEU A 581 5.12 -0.41 11.91
N TYR A 582 4.52 0.16 10.87
CA TYR A 582 3.09 0.47 10.83
C TYR A 582 2.60 0.62 9.38
N GLN A 583 1.32 0.35 9.16
CA GLN A 583 0.67 0.68 7.89
C GLN A 583 0.55 2.20 7.77
N ARG A 584 0.84 2.75 6.59
CA ARG A 584 0.90 4.21 6.39
C ARG A 584 -0.49 4.85 6.53
N PRO A 585 -0.58 6.01 7.21
CA PRO A 585 -1.82 6.79 7.21
C PRO A 585 -2.07 7.42 5.83
N GLU A 586 -3.30 7.30 5.34
CA GLU A 586 -3.82 8.03 4.19
C GLU A 586 -4.63 9.23 4.68
N LEU A 587 -4.16 10.44 4.38
CA LEU A 587 -4.82 11.69 4.76
C LEU A 587 -5.16 12.48 3.51
N VAL A 588 -6.45 12.59 3.21
CA VAL A 588 -6.94 13.27 2.02
C VAL A 588 -7.86 14.43 2.42
N ALA A 589 -7.44 15.65 2.11
CA ALA A 589 -8.28 16.82 2.25
C ALA A 589 -9.23 16.93 1.04
N ALA A 590 -10.52 16.99 1.31
CA ALA A 590 -11.58 17.05 0.32
C ALA A 590 -12.55 18.19 0.63
N ARG A 591 -13.01 18.94 -0.38
CA ARG A 591 -14.15 19.84 -0.19
C ARG A 591 -15.36 19.06 0.27
N GLY A 592 -16.15 19.61 1.19
CA GLY A 592 -17.28 18.92 1.80
C GLY A 592 -18.39 18.49 0.81
N THR A 593 -18.42 19.10 -0.38
CA THR A 593 -19.32 18.74 -1.48
C THR A 593 -18.82 17.56 -2.32
N VAL A 594 -17.52 17.20 -2.23
CA VAL A 594 -16.94 16.05 -2.95
C VAL A 594 -17.45 14.76 -2.31
N VAL A 595 -17.92 13.84 -3.12
CA VAL A 595 -18.46 12.53 -2.72
C VAL A 595 -17.86 11.42 -3.57
N ASN A 596 -17.81 10.22 -3.00
CA ASN A 596 -17.23 9.02 -3.61
C ASN A 596 -15.74 9.19 -3.98
N ALA A 597 -15.06 10.12 -3.30
CA ALA A 597 -13.63 10.35 -3.43
C ALA A 597 -13.04 10.79 -2.09
N GLY A 598 -11.83 10.34 -1.77
CA GLY A 598 -11.18 10.59 -0.49
C GLY A 598 -10.06 9.60 -0.23
N ALA A 599 -10.01 9.04 0.97
CA ALA A 599 -9.09 7.99 1.37
C ALA A 599 -9.70 6.62 1.02
N PHE A 600 -9.08 5.92 0.06
CA PHE A 600 -9.62 4.69 -0.50
C PHE A 600 -9.13 3.43 0.23
N GLY A 601 -8.07 3.53 1.01
CA GLY A 601 -7.48 2.38 1.67
C GLY A 601 -7.04 1.32 0.66
N LEU A 602 -7.52 0.09 0.85
CA LEU A 602 -7.21 -1.04 -0.04
C LEU A 602 -8.06 -1.09 -1.32
N ALA A 603 -9.14 -0.29 -1.40
CA ALA A 603 -10.08 -0.37 -2.51
C ALA A 603 -9.57 0.33 -3.78
N THR A 604 -9.90 -0.24 -4.93
CA THR A 604 -9.72 0.44 -6.22
C THR A 604 -10.77 1.55 -6.36
N PRO A 605 -10.37 2.81 -6.65
CA PRO A 605 -11.31 3.90 -6.86
C PRO A 605 -12.25 3.67 -8.05
N ARG A 606 -13.55 3.91 -7.88
CA ARG A 606 -14.54 3.90 -8.97
C ARG A 606 -14.69 5.31 -9.54
N TYR A 607 -13.90 5.65 -10.54
CA TYR A 607 -13.81 6.99 -11.11
C TYR A 607 -15.14 7.49 -11.69
N GLN A 608 -15.96 6.60 -12.26
CA GLN A 608 -17.28 6.94 -12.80
C GLN A 608 -18.31 7.39 -11.75
N ASP A 609 -18.06 7.07 -10.47
CA ASP A 609 -18.97 7.39 -9.36
C ASP A 609 -18.57 8.67 -8.61
N MET A 610 -17.35 9.17 -8.84
CA MET A 610 -16.85 10.39 -8.19
C MET A 610 -17.65 11.61 -8.67
N GLY A 611 -17.88 12.55 -7.76
CA GLY A 611 -18.57 13.77 -8.12
C GLY A 611 -18.82 14.72 -6.96
N PHE A 612 -19.84 15.52 -7.14
CA PHE A 612 -20.27 16.49 -6.12
C PHE A 612 -21.69 16.13 -5.66
N ARG A 613 -21.97 16.42 -4.40
CA ARG A 613 -23.33 16.29 -3.85
C ARG A 613 -24.29 17.22 -4.60
N ARG A 614 -25.51 16.73 -4.93
CA ARG A 614 -26.59 17.56 -5.47
C ARG A 614 -27.06 18.59 -4.45
#